data_16d98e2c5a76156f58ed415990281da0
#
_entry.id   16d98e2c5a76156f58ed415990281da0
#
_cell.length_a   1.000
_cell.length_b   1.000
_cell.length_c   1.000
_cell.angle_alpha   90.00
_cell.angle_beta   90.00
_cell.angle_gamma   90.00
#
_symmetry.space_group_name_H-M   'P 1'
#
loop_
_entity.id
_entity.type
_entity.pdbx_description
1 polymer ?
#
loop_
_entity_poly.entity_id
_entity_poly.type
_entity_poly.pdbx_seq_one_letter_code
_entity_poly.pdbx_strand_id
1 'polypeptide(L)'
;MRLRTTGAAACALLLAAALTGCNRGSDARGKIGIDLPRADTDFWSSYQDHMEKELAATRTRALPLSNSQNDVAKVVSNVQALTAQGAGAVVIAPQDTGAITAELRRLADRKIPVISVDTRPDAGPVTMVVRADNRAFGEKSCDYLGCELGGRGRVAELQGDLSSVNGRDRSEAFAACMRKKYPGITVHELPTDWKGEVASAKLQSLLGRYPDTDGIYMQAGGAFLRPVLALLEQRGLLKPAGTAGHITVVSNDGIPEELAAIRAGTIDATLSQPADLYAKYALYYARAALAGRTFTPGPTDHGSKIVKIPNGLEDQLPAPLVTRANVDDPRLWANRLAGE
;
A
#
# COMPACT_ATOMS: atom_id res chain seq x y z
N MET A 1 30.66 84.29 -49.65
CA MET A 1 30.51 82.92 -50.12
C MET A 1 30.23 82.05 -48.88
N ARG A 2 29.01 81.61 -48.72
CA ARG A 2 28.51 80.96 -47.46
C ARG A 2 28.38 79.52 -47.72
N LEU A 3 29.14 78.67 -46.98
CA LEU A 3 28.93 77.20 -46.91
C LEU A 3 27.85 76.89 -45.85
N ARG A 4 26.86 76.14 -46.28
CA ARG A 4 25.87 75.59 -45.42
C ARG A 4 26.26 74.10 -45.11
N THR A 5 26.47 73.80 -43.87
CA THR A 5 26.64 72.39 -43.36
C THR A 5 25.30 71.85 -42.92
N THR A 6 24.85 70.81 -43.59
CA THR A 6 23.67 70.04 -43.24
C THR A 6 24.05 68.96 -42.24
N GLY A 7 23.46 69.00 -41.03
CA GLY A 7 23.62 67.93 -40.00
C GLY A 7 22.73 66.70 -40.29
N ALA A 8 23.34 65.57 -40.30
CA ALA A 8 22.64 64.27 -40.34
C ALA A 8 22.28 63.86 -38.93
N ALA A 9 20.97 63.73 -38.64
CA ALA A 9 20.46 63.13 -37.41
C ALA A 9 20.44 61.65 -37.56
N ALA A 10 21.29 60.94 -36.79
CA ALA A 10 21.27 59.47 -36.67
C ALA A 10 20.19 59.08 -35.70
N CYS A 11 19.11 58.45 -36.18
CA CYS A 11 18.13 57.75 -35.36
C CYS A 11 18.70 56.42 -34.90
N ALA A 12 19.14 56.33 -33.65
CA ALA A 12 19.45 55.04 -33.01
C ALA A 12 18.12 54.37 -32.57
N LEU A 13 17.65 53.40 -33.35
CA LEU A 13 16.57 52.48 -32.96
C LEU A 13 17.13 51.45 -31.96
N LEU A 14 16.83 51.64 -30.67
CA LEU A 14 17.01 50.64 -29.63
C LEU A 14 15.96 49.54 -29.83
N LEU A 15 16.35 48.40 -30.43
CA LEU A 15 15.61 47.15 -30.35
C LEU A 15 15.72 46.63 -28.91
N ALA A 16 14.73 46.94 -28.09
CA ALA A 16 14.49 46.20 -26.85
C ALA A 16 13.94 44.81 -27.22
N ALA A 17 14.83 43.82 -27.37
CA ALA A 17 14.45 42.44 -27.45
C ALA A 17 13.86 42.02 -26.08
N ALA A 18 12.54 42.05 -25.98
CA ALA A 18 11.82 41.46 -24.89
C ALA A 18 12.11 39.94 -24.90
N LEU A 19 13.05 39.54 -24.08
CA LEU A 19 13.24 38.14 -23.69
C LEU A 19 12.02 37.71 -22.86
N THR A 20 10.92 37.42 -23.54
CA THR A 20 9.86 36.61 -22.96
C THR A 20 10.43 35.21 -22.77
N GLY A 21 11.18 35.01 -21.69
CA GLY A 21 11.57 33.74 -21.24
C GLY A 21 10.30 32.93 -21.02
N CYS A 22 10.02 32.01 -21.95
CA CYS A 22 9.00 30.99 -21.77
C CYS A 22 9.32 30.25 -20.49
N ASN A 23 8.66 30.63 -19.39
CA ASN A 23 8.72 29.93 -18.12
C ASN A 23 7.95 28.61 -18.26
N ARG A 24 8.36 27.76 -19.22
CA ARG A 24 7.85 26.38 -19.39
C ARG A 24 8.39 25.42 -18.34
N GLY A 25 9.34 25.88 -17.51
CA GLY A 25 9.97 25.05 -16.48
C GLY A 25 9.19 24.90 -15.19
N SER A 26 8.26 25.84 -14.87
CA SER A 26 7.51 25.80 -13.61
C SER A 26 6.31 24.86 -13.65
N ASP A 27 5.71 24.66 -14.82
CA ASP A 27 4.50 23.85 -14.97
C ASP A 27 4.76 22.33 -14.97
N ALA A 28 5.93 21.90 -15.43
CA ALA A 28 6.29 20.48 -15.46
C ALA A 28 6.68 19.93 -14.07
N ARG A 29 7.30 20.74 -13.22
CA ARG A 29 7.74 20.34 -11.87
C ARG A 29 6.60 20.16 -10.86
N GLY A 30 5.39 20.53 -11.21
CA GLY A 30 4.22 20.39 -10.35
C GLY A 30 3.39 19.13 -10.56
N LYS A 31 3.75 18.26 -11.51
CA LYS A 31 3.03 16.99 -11.76
C LYS A 31 3.55 15.86 -10.90
N ILE A 32 2.65 14.99 -10.44
CA ILE A 32 2.99 13.77 -9.72
C ILE A 32 2.91 12.60 -10.70
N GLY A 33 3.95 11.77 -10.74
CA GLY A 33 3.93 10.46 -11.40
C GLY A 33 3.44 9.42 -10.42
N ILE A 34 2.52 8.55 -10.82
CA ILE A 34 1.94 7.52 -9.95
C ILE A 34 2.04 6.19 -10.68
N ASP A 35 2.70 5.21 -10.04
CA ASP A 35 2.74 3.83 -10.51
C ASP A 35 2.01 2.92 -9.53
N LEU A 36 0.95 2.25 -10.02
CA LEU A 36 0.19 1.26 -9.27
C LEU A 36 0.91 -0.08 -9.33
N PRO A 37 0.95 -0.86 -8.24
CA PRO A 37 1.63 -2.16 -8.27
C PRO A 37 0.84 -3.19 -9.09
N ARG A 38 -0.49 -3.15 -8.99
CA ARG A 38 -1.45 -4.02 -9.69
C ARG A 38 -2.86 -3.43 -9.56
N ALA A 39 -3.83 -3.97 -10.30
CA ALA A 39 -5.24 -3.57 -10.21
C ALA A 39 -6.20 -4.78 -10.29
N ASP A 40 -5.68 -5.99 -10.10
CA ASP A 40 -6.41 -7.26 -10.23
C ASP A 40 -6.82 -7.87 -8.88
N THR A 41 -6.71 -7.11 -7.79
CA THR A 41 -7.25 -7.48 -6.47
C THR A 41 -8.17 -6.39 -5.94
N ASP A 42 -9.14 -6.77 -5.11
CA ASP A 42 -10.15 -5.85 -4.59
C ASP A 42 -9.53 -4.72 -3.74
N PHE A 43 -8.43 -4.99 -3.04
CA PHE A 43 -7.68 -3.96 -2.30
C PHE A 43 -7.05 -2.92 -3.24
N TRP A 44 -6.32 -3.37 -4.27
CA TRP A 44 -5.60 -2.45 -5.15
C TRP A 44 -6.50 -1.71 -6.14
N SER A 45 -7.61 -2.32 -6.59
CA SER A 45 -8.63 -1.61 -7.36
C SER A 45 -9.30 -0.51 -6.51
N SER A 46 -9.63 -0.80 -5.25
CA SER A 46 -10.16 0.22 -4.34
C SER A 46 -9.15 1.35 -4.06
N TYR A 47 -7.86 1.02 -3.91
CA TYR A 47 -6.81 2.03 -3.78
C TYR A 47 -6.75 2.94 -5.02
N GLN A 48 -6.84 2.36 -6.23
CA GLN A 48 -6.88 3.14 -7.47
C GLN A 48 -8.10 4.08 -7.49
N ASP A 49 -9.28 3.60 -7.16
CA ASP A 49 -10.51 4.42 -7.12
C ASP A 49 -10.37 5.58 -6.14
N HIS A 50 -9.84 5.32 -4.94
CA HIS A 50 -9.55 6.37 -3.96
C HIS A 50 -8.49 7.35 -4.46
N MET A 51 -7.47 6.89 -5.17
CA MET A 51 -6.45 7.75 -5.76
C MET A 51 -7.06 8.70 -6.80
N GLU A 52 -7.90 8.20 -7.69
CA GLU A 52 -8.58 8.99 -8.72
C GLU A 52 -9.55 10.01 -8.10
N LYS A 53 -10.34 9.60 -7.10
CA LYS A 53 -11.21 10.50 -6.31
C LYS A 53 -10.42 11.61 -5.62
N GLU A 54 -9.31 11.27 -4.97
CA GLU A 54 -8.47 12.25 -4.24
C GLU A 54 -7.76 13.21 -5.20
N LEU A 55 -7.30 12.74 -6.36
CA LEU A 55 -6.75 13.59 -7.43
C LEU A 55 -7.77 14.63 -7.88
N ALA A 56 -9.02 14.21 -8.13
CA ALA A 56 -10.10 15.09 -8.52
C ALA A 56 -10.49 16.09 -7.42
N ALA A 57 -10.70 15.61 -6.19
CA ALA A 57 -11.10 16.41 -5.03
C ALA A 57 -10.08 17.50 -4.69
N THR A 58 -8.79 17.18 -4.78
CA THR A 58 -7.70 18.13 -4.47
C THR A 58 -7.20 18.91 -5.68
N ARG A 59 -7.73 18.64 -6.87
CA ARG A 59 -7.26 19.20 -8.15
C ARG A 59 -5.74 19.02 -8.32
N THR A 60 -5.22 17.91 -7.85
CA THR A 60 -3.80 17.59 -7.94
C THR A 60 -3.42 17.26 -9.39
N ARG A 61 -2.37 17.90 -9.89
CA ARG A 61 -1.87 17.64 -11.25
C ARG A 61 -1.03 16.37 -11.24
N ALA A 62 -1.52 15.33 -11.90
CA ALA A 62 -0.81 14.06 -12.09
C ALA A 62 -0.61 13.76 -13.58
N LEU A 63 0.35 12.90 -13.87
CA LEU A 63 0.47 12.22 -15.15
C LEU A 63 -0.55 11.06 -15.18
N PRO A 64 -0.88 10.51 -16.35
CA PRO A 64 -1.68 9.29 -16.42
C PRO A 64 -1.07 8.19 -15.54
N LEU A 65 -1.91 7.48 -14.79
CA LEU A 65 -1.48 6.41 -13.91
C LEU A 65 -0.85 5.26 -14.73
N SER A 66 0.26 4.73 -14.27
CA SER A 66 0.86 3.50 -14.79
C SER A 66 0.59 2.33 -13.85
N ASN A 67 0.75 1.10 -14.34
CA ASN A 67 0.55 -0.13 -13.59
C ASN A 67 1.68 -1.10 -13.91
N SER A 68 2.44 -1.47 -12.90
CA SER A 68 3.59 -2.34 -13.03
C SER A 68 3.27 -3.84 -12.93
N GLN A 69 2.04 -4.20 -12.57
CA GLN A 69 1.59 -5.61 -12.50
C GLN A 69 2.51 -6.49 -11.60
N ASN A 70 2.99 -5.94 -10.50
CA ASN A 70 3.97 -6.54 -9.58
C ASN A 70 5.31 -6.96 -10.24
N ASP A 71 5.63 -6.43 -11.40
CA ASP A 71 6.88 -6.70 -12.12
C ASP A 71 7.88 -5.56 -11.85
N VAL A 72 9.03 -5.91 -11.28
CA VAL A 72 10.08 -4.93 -10.90
C VAL A 72 10.61 -4.17 -12.11
N ALA A 73 10.83 -4.84 -13.25
CA ALA A 73 11.33 -4.18 -14.45
C ALA A 73 10.31 -3.16 -14.98
N LYS A 74 9.00 -3.47 -14.86
CA LYS A 74 7.93 -2.53 -15.20
C LYS A 74 7.87 -1.35 -14.23
N VAL A 75 8.00 -1.56 -12.90
CA VAL A 75 8.11 -0.44 -11.95
C VAL A 75 9.22 0.51 -12.38
N VAL A 76 10.42 -0.01 -12.63
CA VAL A 76 11.57 0.81 -13.05
C VAL A 76 11.29 1.54 -14.36
N SER A 77 10.80 0.85 -15.39
CA SER A 77 10.51 1.46 -16.69
C SER A 77 9.39 2.52 -16.61
N ASN A 78 8.33 2.26 -15.84
CA ASN A 78 7.23 3.20 -15.62
C ASN A 78 7.72 4.46 -14.90
N VAL A 79 8.50 4.31 -13.84
CA VAL A 79 9.08 5.44 -13.10
C VAL A 79 10.00 6.27 -14.00
N GLN A 80 10.81 5.61 -14.84
CA GLN A 80 11.66 6.31 -15.82
C GLN A 80 10.83 7.08 -16.84
N ALA A 81 9.75 6.49 -17.36
CA ALA A 81 8.84 7.15 -18.29
C ALA A 81 8.12 8.34 -17.63
N LEU A 82 7.60 8.18 -16.41
CA LEU A 82 6.95 9.25 -15.65
C LEU A 82 7.92 10.42 -15.41
N THR A 83 9.16 10.14 -15.04
CA THR A 83 10.17 11.19 -14.82
C THR A 83 10.63 11.84 -16.12
N ALA A 84 10.68 11.13 -17.24
CA ALA A 84 10.95 11.70 -18.56
C ALA A 84 9.81 12.62 -19.03
N GLN A 85 8.56 12.33 -18.64
CA GLN A 85 7.38 13.18 -18.88
C GLN A 85 7.29 14.38 -17.93
N GLY A 86 8.28 14.57 -17.04
CA GLY A 86 8.40 15.72 -16.16
C GLY A 86 7.70 15.55 -14.81
N ALA A 87 7.52 14.35 -14.31
CA ALA A 87 7.11 14.14 -12.92
C ALA A 87 8.13 14.80 -11.98
N GLY A 88 7.65 15.70 -11.12
CA GLY A 88 8.47 16.37 -10.10
C GLY A 88 8.49 15.61 -8.77
N ALA A 89 7.56 14.69 -8.56
CA ALA A 89 7.52 13.71 -7.46
C ALA A 89 6.94 12.40 -7.99
N VAL A 90 7.25 11.28 -7.32
CA VAL A 90 6.77 9.95 -7.72
C VAL A 90 6.12 9.25 -6.52
N VAL A 91 4.96 8.62 -6.77
CA VAL A 91 4.27 7.71 -5.84
C VAL A 91 4.39 6.30 -6.40
N ILE A 92 4.88 5.37 -5.60
CA ILE A 92 5.09 3.96 -5.98
C ILE A 92 4.69 3.03 -4.84
N ALA A 93 4.44 1.76 -5.17
CA ALA A 93 4.22 0.69 -4.20
C ALA A 93 4.98 -0.58 -4.62
N PRO A 94 6.33 -0.60 -4.52
CA PRO A 94 7.15 -1.69 -5.03
C PRO A 94 6.93 -2.96 -4.22
N GLN A 95 6.54 -4.07 -4.88
CA GLN A 95 6.28 -5.33 -4.19
C GLN A 95 7.57 -6.07 -3.82
N ASP A 96 8.58 -6.10 -4.69
CA ASP A 96 9.95 -6.47 -4.31
C ASP A 96 10.64 -5.24 -3.72
N THR A 97 10.75 -5.22 -2.39
CA THR A 97 11.24 -4.06 -1.65
C THR A 97 12.75 -3.89 -1.67
N GLY A 98 13.49 -4.94 -2.03
CA GLY A 98 14.95 -4.89 -2.23
C GLY A 98 15.36 -4.42 -3.62
N ALA A 99 14.68 -4.91 -4.65
CA ALA A 99 15.06 -4.71 -6.05
C ALA A 99 14.92 -3.25 -6.52
N ILE A 100 14.03 -2.45 -5.91
CA ILE A 100 13.81 -1.04 -6.28
C ILE A 100 14.95 -0.08 -5.87
N THR A 101 15.90 -0.54 -5.05
CA THR A 101 16.93 0.30 -4.41
C THR A 101 17.74 1.16 -5.40
N ALA A 102 18.14 0.59 -6.54
CA ALA A 102 18.94 1.32 -7.54
C ALA A 102 18.15 2.48 -8.15
N GLU A 103 16.88 2.25 -8.44
CA GLU A 103 16.01 3.28 -9.01
C GLU A 103 15.73 4.42 -8.00
N LEU A 104 15.56 4.10 -6.71
CA LEU A 104 15.40 5.11 -5.66
C LEU A 104 16.64 6.01 -5.54
N ARG A 105 17.85 5.45 -5.64
CA ARG A 105 19.09 6.24 -5.66
C ARG A 105 19.13 7.15 -6.88
N ARG A 106 18.79 6.65 -8.06
CA ARG A 106 18.72 7.44 -9.31
C ARG A 106 17.75 8.62 -9.18
N LEU A 107 16.60 8.42 -8.55
CA LEU A 107 15.62 9.48 -8.30
C LEU A 107 16.17 10.52 -7.30
N ALA A 108 16.84 10.08 -6.25
CA ALA A 108 17.46 10.96 -5.25
C ALA A 108 18.56 11.83 -5.87
N ASP A 109 19.43 11.29 -6.74
CA ASP A 109 20.46 12.04 -7.47
C ASP A 109 19.83 13.14 -8.35
N ARG A 110 18.65 12.89 -8.89
CA ARG A 110 17.85 13.86 -9.65
C ARG A 110 16.99 14.78 -8.79
N LYS A 111 17.06 14.67 -7.46
CA LYS A 111 16.24 15.42 -6.49
C LYS A 111 14.75 15.27 -6.74
N ILE A 112 14.30 14.09 -7.16
CA ILE A 112 12.89 13.76 -7.34
C ILE A 112 12.42 13.03 -6.07
N PRO A 113 11.55 13.65 -5.25
CA PRO A 113 11.03 13.02 -4.05
C PRO A 113 10.18 11.80 -4.39
N VAL A 114 10.32 10.76 -3.56
CA VAL A 114 9.57 9.51 -3.68
C VAL A 114 8.70 9.32 -2.46
N ILE A 115 7.42 9.05 -2.70
CA ILE A 115 6.48 8.56 -1.69
C ILE A 115 6.22 7.08 -1.97
N SER A 116 6.57 6.22 -1.03
CA SER A 116 6.25 4.79 -1.12
C SER A 116 4.95 4.52 -0.37
N VAL A 117 4.05 3.77 -0.97
CA VAL A 117 2.75 3.44 -0.38
C VAL A 117 2.71 1.96 -0.07
N ASP A 118 2.08 1.59 1.06
CA ASP A 118 1.91 0.21 1.52
C ASP A 118 3.24 -0.50 1.81
N THR A 119 4.16 -0.50 0.89
CA THR A 119 5.45 -1.20 1.03
C THR A 119 6.59 -0.23 1.35
N ARG A 120 7.44 -0.62 2.30
CA ARG A 120 8.66 0.12 2.65
C ARG A 120 9.84 -0.51 1.90
N PRO A 121 10.51 0.22 0.99
CA PRO A 121 11.75 -0.25 0.37
C PRO A 121 12.81 -0.61 1.42
N ASP A 122 13.53 -1.71 1.22
CA ASP A 122 14.56 -2.18 2.16
C ASP A 122 15.74 -1.20 2.23
N ALA A 123 16.03 -0.53 1.11
CA ALA A 123 17.08 0.48 0.99
C ALA A 123 16.76 1.50 -0.11
N GLY A 124 17.60 2.53 -0.22
CA GLY A 124 17.39 3.65 -1.14
C GLY A 124 16.54 4.75 -0.53
N PRO A 125 16.85 6.05 -0.80
CA PRO A 125 16.19 7.16 -0.15
C PRO A 125 14.71 7.25 -0.52
N VAL A 126 13.85 7.46 0.47
CA VAL A 126 12.44 7.82 0.30
C VAL A 126 12.13 9.07 1.10
N THR A 127 11.23 9.91 0.61
CA THR A 127 10.78 11.10 1.31
C THR A 127 9.80 10.72 2.43
N MET A 128 8.86 9.84 2.10
CA MET A 128 7.87 9.30 3.05
C MET A 128 7.41 7.92 2.58
N VAL A 129 7.25 7.01 3.52
CA VAL A 129 6.47 5.78 3.35
C VAL A 129 5.12 6.00 4.02
N VAL A 130 4.03 5.69 3.34
CA VAL A 130 2.66 5.74 3.88
C VAL A 130 2.14 4.31 3.97
N ARG A 131 2.06 3.74 5.17
CA ARG A 131 1.65 2.35 5.34
C ARG A 131 1.02 2.08 6.70
N ALA A 132 0.23 1.02 6.81
CA ALA A 132 -0.19 0.50 8.09
C ALA A 132 0.95 -0.25 8.80
N ASP A 133 0.87 -0.40 10.12
CA ASP A 133 1.83 -1.18 10.89
C ASP A 133 1.66 -2.68 10.62
N ASN A 134 2.46 -3.21 9.69
CA ASN A 134 2.40 -4.60 9.28
C ASN A 134 2.87 -5.59 10.36
N ARG A 135 3.72 -5.18 11.29
CA ARG A 135 4.06 -6.01 12.44
C ARG A 135 2.87 -6.17 13.38
N ALA A 136 2.12 -5.07 13.60
CA ALA A 136 0.88 -5.12 14.36
C ALA A 136 -0.18 -6.02 13.70
N PHE A 137 -0.19 -6.17 12.38
CA PHE A 137 -1.06 -7.15 11.72
C PHE A 137 -0.73 -8.58 12.17
N GLY A 138 0.54 -8.99 12.11
CA GLY A 138 0.94 -10.31 12.57
C GLY A 138 0.66 -10.54 14.06
N GLU A 139 0.98 -9.55 14.91
CA GLU A 139 0.75 -9.64 16.36
C GLU A 139 -0.73 -9.77 16.71
N LYS A 140 -1.60 -8.93 16.14
CA LYS A 140 -3.04 -8.96 16.41
C LYS A 140 -3.71 -10.22 15.86
N SER A 141 -3.28 -10.72 14.69
CA SER A 141 -3.78 -12.00 14.15
C SER A 141 -3.40 -13.18 15.04
N CYS A 142 -2.17 -13.16 15.57
CA CYS A 142 -1.71 -14.14 16.55
C CYS A 142 -2.54 -14.09 17.84
N ASP A 143 -2.73 -12.89 18.41
CA ASP A 143 -3.48 -12.73 19.64
C ASP A 143 -4.94 -13.17 19.48
N TYR A 144 -5.56 -12.83 18.34
CA TYR A 144 -6.93 -13.27 18.06
C TYR A 144 -7.02 -14.78 17.94
N LEU A 145 -6.24 -15.41 17.05
CA LEU A 145 -6.24 -16.88 16.89
C LEU A 145 -5.85 -17.61 18.17
N GLY A 146 -4.85 -17.10 18.86
CA GLY A 146 -4.39 -17.72 20.12
C GLY A 146 -5.46 -17.71 21.21
N CYS A 147 -6.24 -16.64 21.33
CA CYS A 147 -7.35 -16.53 22.26
C CYS A 147 -8.52 -17.43 21.84
N GLU A 148 -8.97 -17.36 20.59
CA GLU A 148 -10.12 -18.15 20.10
C GLU A 148 -9.85 -19.67 20.19
N LEU A 149 -8.61 -20.11 19.92
CA LEU A 149 -8.21 -21.50 20.00
C LEU A 149 -7.80 -21.96 21.42
N GLY A 150 -7.90 -21.09 22.43
CA GLY A 150 -7.50 -21.42 23.81
C GLY A 150 -6.02 -21.82 23.93
N GLY A 151 -5.16 -21.29 23.07
CA GLY A 151 -3.72 -21.50 23.08
C GLY A 151 -3.25 -22.87 22.58
N ARG A 152 -4.07 -23.66 21.92
CA ARG A 152 -3.75 -25.00 21.39
C ARG A 152 -4.37 -25.20 20.01
N GLY A 153 -3.79 -26.10 19.22
CA GLY A 153 -4.33 -26.48 17.93
C GLY A 153 -3.36 -26.26 16.78
N ARG A 154 -3.89 -26.21 15.59
CA ARG A 154 -3.14 -26.14 14.34
C ARG A 154 -3.63 -24.99 13.49
N VAL A 155 -2.70 -24.11 13.05
CA VAL A 155 -2.99 -22.92 12.24
C VAL A 155 -2.24 -23.01 10.91
N ALA A 156 -2.96 -22.79 9.82
CA ALA A 156 -2.38 -22.53 8.51
C ALA A 156 -2.11 -21.02 8.36
N GLU A 157 -0.87 -20.61 8.13
CA GLU A 157 -0.51 -19.24 7.79
C GLU A 157 -0.31 -19.12 6.28
N LEU A 158 -1.24 -18.49 5.57
CA LEU A 158 -1.12 -18.17 4.15
C LEU A 158 -0.31 -16.88 4.03
N GLN A 159 1.01 -17.03 3.91
CA GLN A 159 1.96 -15.93 3.87
C GLN A 159 1.89 -15.21 2.53
N GLY A 160 2.18 -13.92 2.55
CA GLY A 160 2.42 -13.14 1.35
C GLY A 160 3.74 -13.50 0.66
N ASP A 161 4.19 -12.61 -0.22
CA ASP A 161 5.50 -12.69 -0.83
C ASP A 161 6.57 -12.27 0.19
N LEU A 162 7.55 -13.12 0.44
CA LEU A 162 8.64 -12.85 1.39
C LEU A 162 9.75 -11.97 0.80
N SER A 163 9.73 -11.65 -0.50
CA SER A 163 10.54 -10.58 -1.08
C SER A 163 10.00 -9.20 -0.71
N SER A 164 8.72 -9.12 -0.33
CA SER A 164 8.07 -7.93 0.19
C SER A 164 8.26 -7.78 1.70
N VAL A 165 8.58 -6.57 2.15
CA VAL A 165 8.65 -6.24 3.58
C VAL A 165 7.32 -6.53 4.30
N ASN A 166 6.18 -6.39 3.62
CA ASN A 166 4.88 -6.67 4.22
C ASN A 166 4.70 -8.14 4.56
N GLY A 167 5.06 -9.04 3.65
CA GLY A 167 5.03 -10.49 3.91
C GLY A 167 5.97 -10.86 5.06
N ARG A 168 7.19 -10.30 5.08
CA ARG A 168 8.16 -10.54 6.18
C ARG A 168 7.65 -10.01 7.52
N ASP A 169 7.26 -8.73 7.59
CA ASP A 169 6.79 -8.10 8.84
C ASP A 169 5.62 -8.86 9.45
N ARG A 170 4.61 -9.25 8.63
CA ARG A 170 3.44 -10.01 9.10
C ARG A 170 3.85 -11.40 9.59
N SER A 171 4.64 -12.15 8.82
CA SER A 171 5.07 -13.51 9.16
C SER A 171 5.96 -13.56 10.40
N GLU A 172 6.98 -12.70 10.46
CA GLU A 172 7.90 -12.67 11.60
C GLU A 172 7.20 -12.29 12.91
N ALA A 173 6.31 -11.29 12.86
CA ALA A 173 5.56 -10.85 14.03
C ALA A 173 4.57 -11.91 14.51
N PHE A 174 3.86 -12.56 13.58
CA PHE A 174 2.94 -13.66 13.88
C PHE A 174 3.68 -14.83 14.51
N ALA A 175 4.76 -15.31 13.88
CA ALA A 175 5.56 -16.41 14.39
C ALA A 175 6.21 -16.11 15.75
N ALA A 176 6.73 -14.90 15.95
CA ALA A 176 7.31 -14.48 17.23
C ALA A 176 6.26 -14.44 18.35
N CYS A 177 5.08 -13.93 18.06
CA CYS A 177 3.94 -13.89 18.98
C CYS A 177 3.48 -15.30 19.34
N MET A 178 3.26 -16.17 18.35
CA MET A 178 2.83 -17.57 18.55
C MET A 178 3.82 -18.33 19.43
N ARG A 179 5.11 -18.27 19.13
CA ARG A 179 6.14 -18.92 19.94
C ARG A 179 6.16 -18.43 21.39
N LYS A 180 5.94 -17.14 21.60
CA LYS A 180 6.03 -16.52 22.93
C LYS A 180 4.78 -16.72 23.77
N LYS A 181 3.60 -16.53 23.19
CA LYS A 181 2.33 -16.48 23.92
C LYS A 181 1.54 -17.77 23.83
N TYR A 182 1.62 -18.48 22.70
CA TYR A 182 0.78 -19.65 22.40
C TYR A 182 1.60 -20.86 21.91
N PRO A 183 2.57 -21.35 22.71
CA PRO A 183 3.49 -22.43 22.30
C PRO A 183 2.77 -23.78 22.06
N GLY A 184 1.50 -23.91 22.46
CA GLY A 184 0.67 -25.09 22.17
C GLY A 184 0.01 -25.07 20.79
N ILE A 185 0.17 -23.98 20.02
CA ILE A 185 -0.33 -23.88 18.64
C ILE A 185 0.79 -24.24 17.67
N THR A 186 0.52 -25.23 16.80
CA THR A 186 1.41 -25.57 15.69
C THR A 186 1.07 -24.71 14.47
N VAL A 187 1.99 -23.91 13.98
CA VAL A 187 1.82 -23.08 12.78
C VAL A 187 2.44 -23.76 11.57
N HIS A 188 1.68 -23.85 10.48
CA HIS A 188 2.15 -24.28 9.17
C HIS A 188 2.24 -23.08 8.24
N GLU A 189 3.46 -22.66 7.94
CA GLU A 189 3.77 -21.54 7.05
C GLU A 189 3.62 -21.95 5.58
N LEU A 190 2.81 -21.22 4.83
CA LEU A 190 2.47 -21.50 3.43
C LEU A 190 2.75 -20.23 2.58
N PRO A 191 3.99 -20.01 2.10
CA PRO A 191 4.30 -18.88 1.21
C PRO A 191 3.47 -18.95 -0.07
N THR A 192 2.85 -17.83 -0.48
CA THR A 192 1.88 -17.79 -1.59
C THR A 192 2.26 -16.83 -2.70
N ASP A 193 3.26 -15.98 -2.50
CA ASP A 193 3.67 -14.91 -3.44
C ASP A 193 2.50 -13.98 -3.82
N TRP A 194 1.59 -13.70 -2.86
CA TRP A 194 0.34 -12.94 -3.05
C TRP A 194 -0.61 -13.53 -4.12
N LYS A 195 -0.54 -14.87 -4.40
CA LYS A 195 -1.36 -15.54 -5.41
C LYS A 195 -2.44 -16.40 -4.76
N GLY A 196 -3.71 -16.08 -5.06
CA GLY A 196 -4.86 -16.77 -4.48
C GLY A 196 -4.94 -18.26 -4.85
N GLU A 197 -4.59 -18.59 -6.10
CA GLU A 197 -4.54 -19.98 -6.56
C GLU A 197 -3.46 -20.80 -5.85
N VAL A 198 -2.31 -20.18 -5.54
CA VAL A 198 -1.23 -20.83 -4.76
C VAL A 198 -1.66 -21.02 -3.31
N ALA A 199 -2.31 -20.01 -2.72
CA ALA A 199 -2.86 -20.08 -1.37
C ALA A 199 -3.86 -21.24 -1.24
N SER A 200 -4.84 -21.30 -2.14
CA SER A 200 -5.85 -22.37 -2.16
C SER A 200 -5.23 -23.76 -2.35
N ALA A 201 -4.30 -23.92 -3.31
CA ALA A 201 -3.66 -25.21 -3.57
C ALA A 201 -2.82 -25.70 -2.37
N LYS A 202 -2.04 -24.81 -1.74
CA LYS A 202 -1.25 -25.17 -0.55
C LYS A 202 -2.13 -25.48 0.66
N LEU A 203 -3.20 -24.69 0.87
CA LEU A 203 -4.18 -24.96 1.92
C LEU A 203 -4.90 -26.30 1.69
N GLN A 204 -5.29 -26.59 0.44
CA GLN A 204 -5.88 -27.87 0.08
C GLN A 204 -4.99 -29.05 0.46
N SER A 205 -3.70 -28.96 0.15
CA SER A 205 -2.71 -29.98 0.49
C SER A 205 -2.53 -30.12 2.01
N LEU A 206 -2.50 -29.00 2.74
CA LEU A 206 -2.40 -28.99 4.19
C LEU A 206 -3.62 -29.67 4.84
N LEU A 207 -4.83 -29.28 4.45
CA LEU A 207 -6.09 -29.83 4.97
C LEU A 207 -6.25 -31.33 4.64
N GLY A 208 -5.64 -31.80 3.54
CA GLY A 208 -5.59 -33.25 3.25
C GLY A 208 -4.67 -34.03 4.20
N ARG A 209 -3.58 -33.41 4.65
CA ARG A 209 -2.62 -34.00 5.58
C ARG A 209 -3.02 -33.82 7.04
N TYR A 210 -3.62 -32.69 7.36
CA TYR A 210 -4.02 -32.31 8.71
C TYR A 210 -5.48 -31.84 8.72
N PRO A 211 -6.43 -32.76 8.69
CA PRO A 211 -7.87 -32.46 8.68
C PRO A 211 -8.35 -31.79 9.99
N ASP A 212 -7.52 -31.86 11.04
CA ASP A 212 -7.69 -31.24 12.34
C ASP A 212 -7.13 -29.79 12.41
N THR A 213 -7.04 -29.08 11.28
CA THR A 213 -6.65 -27.67 11.26
C THR A 213 -7.76 -26.82 11.86
N ASP A 214 -7.42 -26.05 12.91
CA ASP A 214 -8.37 -25.27 13.71
C ASP A 214 -8.46 -23.80 13.30
N GLY A 215 -7.41 -23.26 12.67
CA GLY A 215 -7.36 -21.86 12.31
C GLY A 215 -6.62 -21.58 11.00
N ILE A 216 -6.94 -20.44 10.38
CA ILE A 216 -6.29 -19.94 9.17
C ILE A 216 -5.97 -18.46 9.36
N TYR A 217 -4.73 -18.06 9.12
CA TYR A 217 -4.31 -16.69 8.97
C TYR A 217 -4.03 -16.38 7.50
N MET A 218 -4.82 -15.50 6.90
CA MET A 218 -4.63 -15.02 5.52
C MET A 218 -3.99 -13.65 5.53
N GLN A 219 -2.76 -13.51 4.99
CA GLN A 219 -2.06 -12.23 5.00
C GLN A 219 -2.56 -11.22 3.96
N ALA A 220 -3.49 -11.59 3.07
CA ALA A 220 -4.06 -10.71 2.05
C ALA A 220 -5.47 -11.16 1.65
N GLY A 221 -6.49 -10.58 2.24
CA GLY A 221 -7.89 -10.90 1.95
C GLY A 221 -8.29 -10.59 0.51
N GLY A 222 -7.81 -9.45 -0.02
CA GLY A 222 -8.07 -9.07 -1.39
C GLY A 222 -7.59 -10.07 -2.46
N ALA A 223 -6.63 -10.93 -2.09
CA ALA A 223 -6.12 -11.97 -2.98
C ALA A 223 -6.60 -13.39 -2.59
N PHE A 224 -6.80 -13.68 -1.30
CA PHE A 224 -6.96 -15.05 -0.82
C PHE A 224 -8.40 -15.39 -0.44
N LEU A 225 -9.24 -14.42 -0.06
CA LEU A 225 -10.55 -14.69 0.53
C LEU A 225 -11.40 -15.59 -0.35
N ARG A 226 -11.65 -15.20 -1.59
CA ARG A 226 -12.55 -15.94 -2.50
C ARG A 226 -12.08 -17.37 -2.77
N PRO A 227 -10.81 -17.63 -3.17
CA PRO A 227 -10.36 -19.00 -3.42
C PRO A 227 -10.26 -19.85 -2.15
N VAL A 228 -9.99 -19.25 -0.99
CA VAL A 228 -9.96 -19.98 0.29
C VAL A 228 -11.37 -20.38 0.74
N LEU A 229 -12.34 -19.44 0.72
CA LEU A 229 -13.72 -19.74 1.09
C LEU A 229 -14.34 -20.76 0.15
N ALA A 230 -14.11 -20.67 -1.17
CA ALA A 230 -14.57 -21.66 -2.15
C ALA A 230 -13.99 -23.05 -1.87
N LEU A 231 -12.71 -23.16 -1.50
CA LEU A 231 -12.09 -24.44 -1.10
C LEU A 231 -12.74 -25.00 0.16
N LEU A 232 -12.96 -24.17 1.21
CA LEU A 232 -13.58 -24.60 2.45
C LEU A 232 -15.01 -25.07 2.22
N GLU A 233 -15.79 -24.37 1.40
CA GLU A 233 -17.15 -24.74 1.01
C GLU A 233 -17.16 -26.08 0.27
N GLN A 234 -16.33 -26.24 -0.76
CA GLN A 234 -16.21 -27.48 -1.53
C GLN A 234 -15.87 -28.69 -0.63
N ARG A 235 -15.13 -28.48 0.45
CA ARG A 235 -14.76 -29.53 1.41
C ARG A 235 -15.78 -29.71 2.55
N GLY A 236 -16.85 -28.93 2.61
CA GLY A 236 -17.82 -28.95 3.70
C GLY A 236 -17.23 -28.43 5.04
N LEU A 237 -16.15 -27.64 4.98
CA LEU A 237 -15.45 -27.04 6.11
C LEU A 237 -15.85 -25.61 6.38
N LEU A 238 -16.56 -24.94 5.46
CA LEU A 238 -17.06 -23.59 5.64
C LEU A 238 -18.29 -23.61 6.55
N LYS A 239 -18.05 -23.55 7.85
CA LYS A 239 -19.10 -23.53 8.87
C LYS A 239 -19.19 -22.16 9.53
N PRO A 240 -20.40 -21.74 9.96
CA PRO A 240 -20.55 -20.45 10.66
C PRO A 240 -19.75 -20.41 11.98
N ALA A 241 -19.24 -19.25 12.31
CA ALA A 241 -18.57 -18.98 13.58
C ALA A 241 -19.45 -19.41 14.78
N GLY A 242 -18.82 -19.99 15.79
CA GLY A 242 -19.51 -20.51 16.99
C GLY A 242 -20.16 -21.89 16.80
N THR A 243 -20.07 -22.53 15.63
CA THR A 243 -20.57 -23.89 15.41
C THR A 243 -19.45 -24.93 15.51
N ALA A 244 -19.81 -26.16 15.88
CA ALA A 244 -18.83 -27.23 16.02
C ALA A 244 -18.10 -27.53 14.70
N GLY A 245 -16.78 -27.56 14.75
CA GLY A 245 -15.91 -27.77 13.59
C GLY A 245 -15.79 -26.56 12.68
N HIS A 246 -16.11 -25.34 13.15
CA HIS A 246 -15.72 -24.09 12.51
C HIS A 246 -14.20 -23.94 12.55
N ILE A 247 -13.60 -23.52 11.44
CA ILE A 247 -12.20 -23.13 11.35
C ILE A 247 -12.13 -21.64 11.57
N THR A 248 -11.41 -21.18 12.60
CA THR A 248 -11.27 -19.76 12.89
C THR A 248 -10.41 -19.07 11.82
N VAL A 249 -10.95 -18.09 11.13
CA VAL A 249 -10.28 -17.41 10.01
C VAL A 249 -10.01 -15.94 10.32
N VAL A 250 -8.75 -15.56 10.31
CA VAL A 250 -8.31 -14.15 10.38
C VAL A 250 -7.68 -13.75 9.06
N SER A 251 -8.05 -12.56 8.58
CA SER A 251 -7.56 -12.03 7.31
C SER A 251 -6.91 -10.65 7.49
N ASN A 252 -6.34 -10.12 6.42
CA ASN A 252 -5.89 -8.73 6.32
C ASN A 252 -6.51 -8.11 5.07
N ASP A 253 -6.61 -6.80 5.05
CA ASP A 253 -6.98 -5.81 4.06
C ASP A 253 -8.25 -5.05 4.48
N GLY A 254 -9.26 -5.71 5.02
CA GLY A 254 -10.52 -5.07 5.43
C GLY A 254 -11.36 -4.64 4.23
N ILE A 255 -11.34 -5.41 3.14
CA ILE A 255 -12.13 -5.15 1.93
C ILE A 255 -13.65 -5.37 2.19
N PRO A 256 -14.55 -4.82 1.36
CA PRO A 256 -15.99 -4.98 1.54
C PRO A 256 -16.44 -6.44 1.66
N GLU A 257 -15.83 -7.34 0.89
CA GLU A 257 -16.13 -8.78 0.93
C GLU A 257 -15.73 -9.44 2.26
N GLU A 258 -14.63 -9.01 2.88
CA GLU A 258 -14.24 -9.50 4.21
C GLU A 258 -15.24 -9.03 5.28
N LEU A 259 -15.67 -7.76 5.21
CA LEU A 259 -16.69 -7.24 6.13
C LEU A 259 -18.02 -8.00 5.95
N ALA A 260 -18.42 -8.31 4.71
CA ALA A 260 -19.59 -9.14 4.44
C ALA A 260 -19.41 -10.57 4.99
N ALA A 261 -18.24 -11.16 4.83
CA ALA A 261 -17.91 -12.50 5.35
C ALA A 261 -17.92 -12.56 6.88
N ILE A 262 -17.45 -11.49 7.57
CA ILE A 262 -17.55 -11.36 9.04
C ILE A 262 -19.02 -11.26 9.47
N ARG A 263 -19.84 -10.46 8.77
CA ARG A 263 -21.29 -10.37 9.06
C ARG A 263 -22.00 -11.72 8.89
N ALA A 264 -21.61 -12.47 7.87
CA ALA A 264 -22.14 -13.82 7.63
C ALA A 264 -21.57 -14.87 8.58
N GLY A 265 -20.48 -14.57 9.30
CA GLY A 265 -19.79 -15.51 10.19
C GLY A 265 -18.97 -16.57 9.44
N THR A 266 -18.60 -16.33 8.18
CA THR A 266 -17.75 -17.23 7.40
C THR A 266 -16.26 -16.98 7.60
N ILE A 267 -15.89 -15.80 8.09
CA ILE A 267 -14.59 -15.51 8.71
C ILE A 267 -14.83 -14.76 10.03
N ASP A 268 -13.84 -14.74 10.91
CA ASP A 268 -13.99 -14.21 12.27
C ASP A 268 -13.48 -12.78 12.41
N ALA A 269 -12.38 -12.46 11.73
CA ALA A 269 -11.77 -11.14 11.83
C ALA A 269 -10.97 -10.77 10.58
N THR A 270 -10.73 -9.46 10.41
CA THR A 270 -9.75 -8.92 9.49
C THR A 270 -9.00 -7.74 10.11
N LEU A 271 -7.75 -7.54 9.71
CA LEU A 271 -6.99 -6.32 10.02
C LEU A 271 -7.17 -5.36 8.86
N SER A 272 -7.82 -4.21 9.11
CA SER A 272 -8.14 -3.28 8.03
C SER A 272 -6.94 -2.43 7.64
N GLN A 273 -6.53 -2.50 6.37
CA GLN A 273 -5.59 -1.58 5.73
C GLN A 273 -6.36 -0.38 5.18
N PRO A 274 -6.01 0.87 5.51
CA PRO A 274 -6.79 2.03 5.11
C PRO A 274 -6.46 2.48 3.68
N ALA A 275 -7.03 1.82 2.66
CA ALA A 275 -6.76 2.10 1.24
C ALA A 275 -7.05 3.56 0.85
N ASP A 276 -8.08 4.16 1.43
CA ASP A 276 -8.45 5.56 1.28
C ASP A 276 -7.39 6.52 1.86
N LEU A 277 -6.90 6.23 3.08
CA LEU A 277 -5.85 7.03 3.70
C LEU A 277 -4.51 6.87 2.97
N TYR A 278 -4.25 5.69 2.40
CA TYR A 278 -3.08 5.47 1.55
C TYR A 278 -3.08 6.45 0.36
N ALA A 279 -4.17 6.54 -0.37
CA ALA A 279 -4.31 7.46 -1.49
C ALA A 279 -4.19 8.93 -1.06
N LYS A 280 -4.94 9.30 -0.02
CA LYS A 280 -4.99 10.66 0.52
C LYS A 280 -3.61 11.14 0.97
N TYR A 281 -2.92 10.37 1.81
CA TYR A 281 -1.64 10.79 2.36
C TYR A 281 -0.47 10.61 1.39
N ALA A 282 -0.55 9.68 0.44
CA ALA A 282 0.40 9.65 -0.67
C ALA A 282 0.41 10.97 -1.44
N LEU A 283 -0.75 11.47 -1.83
CA LEU A 283 -0.87 12.74 -2.55
C LEU A 283 -0.55 13.95 -1.66
N TYR A 284 -0.93 13.92 -0.38
CA TYR A 284 -0.57 14.97 0.57
C TYR A 284 0.95 15.12 0.68
N TYR A 285 1.68 14.03 0.92
CA TYR A 285 3.14 14.06 1.05
C TYR A 285 3.84 14.38 -0.26
N ALA A 286 3.34 13.88 -1.40
CA ALA A 286 3.89 14.21 -2.71
C ALA A 286 3.77 15.70 -3.02
N ARG A 287 2.60 16.31 -2.78
CA ARG A 287 2.40 17.78 -2.94
C ARG A 287 3.27 18.58 -1.96
N ALA A 288 3.37 18.12 -0.72
CA ALA A 288 4.20 18.77 0.29
C ALA A 288 5.68 18.75 -0.11
N ALA A 289 6.17 17.62 -0.62
CA ALA A 289 7.54 17.51 -1.12
C ALA A 289 7.81 18.40 -2.32
N LEU A 290 6.87 18.52 -3.27
CA LEU A 290 6.94 19.47 -4.38
C LEU A 290 7.01 20.93 -3.92
N ALA A 291 6.36 21.23 -2.79
CA ALA A 291 6.40 22.56 -2.16
C ALA A 291 7.64 22.77 -1.26
N GLY A 292 8.57 21.82 -1.23
CA GLY A 292 9.79 21.88 -0.40
C GLY A 292 9.55 21.71 1.10
N ARG A 293 8.38 21.21 1.52
CA ARG A 293 8.09 20.96 2.94
C ARG A 293 8.82 19.70 3.43
N THR A 294 9.26 19.75 4.67
CA THR A 294 9.89 18.64 5.37
C THR A 294 9.01 18.18 6.54
N PHE A 295 9.23 16.96 7.01
CA PHE A 295 8.49 16.36 8.11
C PHE A 295 9.45 15.85 9.19
N THR A 296 8.95 15.77 10.42
CA THR A 296 9.70 15.27 11.57
C THR A 296 8.93 14.13 12.24
N PRO A 297 9.61 13.18 12.89
CA PRO A 297 8.96 12.15 13.69
C PRO A 297 8.03 12.75 14.76
N GLY A 298 6.89 12.12 15.01
CA GLY A 298 5.90 12.54 15.99
C GLY A 298 4.48 12.13 15.61
N PRO A 299 3.50 12.41 16.48
CA PRO A 299 2.09 12.19 16.19
C PRO A 299 1.63 13.12 15.05
N THR A 300 0.68 12.66 14.25
CA THR A 300 0.05 13.45 13.19
C THR A 300 -1.31 13.98 13.63
N ASP A 301 -1.90 14.86 12.83
CA ASP A 301 -3.27 15.37 13.02
C ASP A 301 -4.37 14.40 12.54
N HIS A 302 -3.99 13.26 12.00
CA HIS A 302 -4.90 12.24 11.44
C HIS A 302 -4.83 10.88 12.13
N GLY A 303 -4.32 10.86 13.36
CA GLY A 303 -4.34 9.66 14.20
C GLY A 303 -3.26 8.62 13.88
N SER A 304 -2.27 8.99 13.08
CA SER A 304 -1.08 8.19 12.81
C SER A 304 0.16 8.72 13.52
N LYS A 305 1.30 8.12 13.25
CA LYS A 305 2.59 8.54 13.80
C LYS A 305 3.67 8.46 12.72
N ILE A 306 4.37 9.58 12.52
CA ILE A 306 5.57 9.58 11.69
C ILE A 306 6.73 9.02 12.54
N VAL A 307 7.39 8.00 12.01
CA VAL A 307 8.60 7.40 12.61
C VAL A 307 9.79 7.54 11.66
N LYS A 308 10.99 7.57 12.24
CA LYS A 308 12.23 7.53 11.47
C LYS A 308 12.52 6.08 11.06
N ILE A 309 12.81 5.86 9.79
CA ILE A 309 13.29 4.59 9.25
C ILE A 309 14.71 4.78 8.69
N PRO A 310 15.45 3.69 8.42
CA PRO A 310 16.85 3.81 7.98
C PRO A 310 17.04 4.66 6.70
N ASN A 311 16.06 4.66 5.80
CA ASN A 311 16.12 5.29 4.49
C ASN A 311 15.14 6.45 4.29
N GLY A 312 14.50 6.96 5.36
CA GLY A 312 13.59 8.09 5.29
C GLY A 312 12.66 8.23 6.49
N LEU A 313 11.42 8.55 6.22
CA LEU A 313 10.34 8.65 7.21
C LEU A 313 9.19 7.69 6.82
N GLU A 314 8.44 7.22 7.82
CA GLU A 314 7.27 6.39 7.63
C GLU A 314 6.10 6.97 8.43
N ASP A 315 4.98 7.23 7.76
CA ASP A 315 3.70 7.53 8.40
C ASP A 315 2.96 6.22 8.65
N GLN A 316 2.97 5.77 9.91
CA GLN A 316 2.35 4.52 10.35
C GLN A 316 0.87 4.75 10.64
N LEU A 317 0.04 4.43 9.67
CA LEU A 317 -1.41 4.52 9.78
C LEU A 317 -1.99 3.44 10.71
N PRO A 318 -3.16 3.69 11.33
CA PRO A 318 -3.82 2.71 12.16
C PRO A 318 -4.12 1.40 11.42
N ALA A 319 -4.02 0.29 12.16
CA ALA A 319 -4.31 -1.06 11.69
C ALA A 319 -5.38 -1.69 12.63
N PRO A 320 -6.67 -1.29 12.55
CA PRO A 320 -7.69 -1.80 13.43
C PRO A 320 -8.00 -3.26 13.15
N LEU A 321 -8.17 -4.04 14.23
CA LEU A 321 -8.79 -5.36 14.16
C LEU A 321 -10.31 -5.17 14.02
N VAL A 322 -10.88 -5.79 13.00
CA VAL A 322 -12.32 -5.78 12.72
C VAL A 322 -12.87 -7.17 12.98
N THR A 323 -13.89 -7.22 13.82
CA THR A 323 -14.63 -8.43 14.18
C THR A 323 -16.13 -8.15 14.05
N ARG A 324 -16.97 -9.12 14.35
CA ARG A 324 -18.43 -8.92 14.37
C ARG A 324 -18.89 -7.76 15.30
N ALA A 325 -18.10 -7.42 16.32
CA ALA A 325 -18.43 -6.36 17.26
C ALA A 325 -18.32 -4.94 16.67
N ASN A 326 -17.49 -4.75 15.64
CA ASN A 326 -17.23 -3.43 15.07
C ASN A 326 -17.23 -3.40 13.53
N VAL A 327 -17.69 -4.46 12.87
CA VAL A 327 -17.73 -4.58 11.41
C VAL A 327 -18.57 -3.48 10.73
N ASP A 328 -19.52 -2.90 11.45
CA ASP A 328 -20.40 -1.84 10.95
C ASP A 328 -19.90 -0.41 11.29
N ASP A 329 -18.68 -0.27 11.83
CA ASP A 329 -18.10 1.05 12.11
C ASP A 329 -17.99 1.85 10.80
N PRO A 330 -18.65 3.03 10.70
CA PRO A 330 -18.61 3.87 9.50
C PRO A 330 -17.21 4.47 9.21
N ARG A 331 -16.27 4.37 10.15
CA ARG A 331 -14.89 4.81 9.96
C ARG A 331 -14.06 3.82 9.16
N LEU A 332 -14.50 2.57 9.02
CA LEU A 332 -13.86 1.59 8.15
C LEU A 332 -14.03 2.03 6.68
N TRP A 333 -12.93 2.07 5.94
CA TRP A 333 -12.92 2.53 4.56
C TRP A 333 -13.88 1.75 3.65
N ALA A 334 -13.97 0.43 3.87
CA ALA A 334 -14.84 -0.44 3.09
C ALA A 334 -16.33 -0.17 3.31
N ASN A 335 -16.74 0.31 4.51
CA ASN A 335 -18.12 0.71 4.76
C ASN A 335 -18.47 2.05 4.11
N ARG A 336 -17.48 2.92 3.86
CA ARG A 336 -17.70 4.19 3.15
C ARG A 336 -17.93 4.01 1.65
N LEU A 337 -17.33 2.98 1.04
CA LEU A 337 -17.59 2.66 -0.36
C LEU A 337 -19.02 2.21 -0.61
N ALA A 338 -19.66 1.55 0.36
CA ALA A 338 -21.04 1.06 0.24
C ALA A 338 -22.10 2.17 0.38
N GLY A 339 -21.73 3.37 0.81
CA GLY A 339 -22.62 4.51 1.02
C GLY A 339 -22.53 5.61 -0.05
N GLU A 340 -21.67 5.44 -1.04
CA GLU A 340 -21.52 6.30 -2.22
C GLU A 340 -22.19 5.68 -3.44
#